data_38ad5b542a9b149640b9cab598be6c44
#
_entry.id   38ad5b542a9b149640b9cab598be6c44
#
_cell.length_a   1.000
_cell.length_b   1.000
_cell.length_c   1.000
_cell.angle_alpha   90.00
_cell.angle_beta   90.00
_cell.angle_gamma   90.00
#
_symmetry.space_group_name_H-M   'P 1'
#
loop_
_entity.id
_entity.type
_entity.pdbx_description
1 polymer ?
#
loop_
_entity_poly.entity_id
_entity_poly.type
_entity_poly.pdbx_seq_one_letter_code
_entity_poly.pdbx_strand_id
1 'polypeptide(L)'
;RPPRSTLFPYTTLFRSRNAALRARIVALAQRHRRYGVGMIHLKLRQAGELINYKRVERLYGLEKLHIRRRRRKKIPVADRQPLVRPGKANEIWSVDFVFDRIASGRTLKCLTIVDDGTHEAVAVTAEHTIGGDHLTRILDQICSLRGRPGLIRSDNGKEFTGKAMLNWAYRNGVALKLIEPGKPNQNAYVESFNGRLRDECLNEHWFTSLPHARTVIEAWRREYNEERPKK
;
A
#
# COMPACT_ATOMS: atom_id res chain seq x y z
N ARG A 1 21.61 61.19 -2.86
CA ARG A 1 20.81 59.94 -3.12
C ARG A 1 20.37 59.39 -1.77
N PRO A 2 19.08 59.22 -1.44
CA PRO A 2 18.64 58.56 -0.20
C PRO A 2 18.96 57.06 -0.25
N PRO A 3 19.22 56.41 0.88
CA PRO A 3 19.46 54.97 0.92
C PRO A 3 18.18 54.22 0.58
N ARG A 4 18.27 53.30 -0.35
CA ARG A 4 17.16 52.38 -0.69
C ARG A 4 17.01 51.34 0.43
N SER A 5 16.24 51.69 1.45
CA SER A 5 15.68 50.70 2.37
C SER A 5 14.36 50.17 1.79
N THR A 6 14.45 49.27 0.86
CA THR A 6 13.30 48.47 0.43
C THR A 6 13.19 47.21 1.24
N LEU A 7 12.80 47.29 2.48
CA LEU A 7 12.15 46.22 3.18
C LEU A 7 10.78 46.05 2.53
N PHE A 8 10.68 45.13 1.58
CA PHE A 8 9.45 44.81 0.88
C PHE A 8 8.39 44.28 1.86
N PRO A 9 7.25 44.97 2.04
CA PRO A 9 6.14 44.45 2.88
C PRO A 9 5.59 43.10 2.38
N TYR A 10 5.88 42.74 1.13
CA TYR A 10 5.49 41.49 0.51
C TYR A 10 6.09 40.23 1.17
N THR A 11 7.27 40.28 1.79
CA THR A 11 7.88 39.13 2.41
C THR A 11 7.17 38.68 3.67
N THR A 12 6.60 39.58 4.43
CA THR A 12 5.85 39.29 5.68
C THR A 12 4.47 38.70 5.38
N LEU A 13 3.75 39.29 4.42
CA LEU A 13 2.45 38.77 3.94
C LEU A 13 2.58 37.41 3.26
N PHE A 14 3.66 37.17 2.50
CA PHE A 14 3.94 35.87 1.91
C PHE A 14 4.33 34.83 2.96
N ARG A 15 5.01 35.19 4.03
CA ARG A 15 5.33 34.31 5.15
C ARG A 15 4.05 33.88 5.88
N SER A 16 3.13 34.80 6.20
CA SER A 16 1.88 34.46 6.89
C SER A 16 0.95 33.58 6.04
N ARG A 17 0.78 33.89 4.75
CA ARG A 17 -0.02 33.06 3.82
C ARG A 17 0.51 31.64 3.64
N ASN A 18 1.81 31.44 3.82
CA ASN A 18 2.41 30.10 3.72
C ASN A 18 2.49 29.38 5.07
N ALA A 19 2.34 30.07 6.19
CA ALA A 19 2.50 29.46 7.52
C ALA A 19 1.48 28.32 7.77
N ALA A 20 0.19 28.58 7.49
CA ALA A 20 -0.85 27.56 7.62
C ALA A 20 -0.63 26.37 6.68
N LEU A 21 -0.29 26.63 5.42
CA LEU A 21 0.00 25.56 4.45
C LEU A 21 1.25 24.75 4.84
N ARG A 22 2.31 25.41 5.33
CA ARG A 22 3.51 24.74 5.85
C ARG A 22 3.18 23.82 7.02
N ALA A 23 2.42 24.31 8.00
CA ALA A 23 1.98 23.52 9.13
C ALA A 23 1.21 22.26 8.70
N ARG A 24 0.30 22.38 7.72
CA ARG A 24 -0.44 21.24 7.16
C ARG A 24 0.45 20.26 6.41
N ILE A 25 1.39 20.75 5.60
CA ILE A 25 2.37 19.90 4.89
C ILE A 25 3.19 19.11 5.90
N VAL A 26 3.69 19.76 6.98
CA VAL A 26 4.45 19.12 8.04
C VAL A 26 3.61 18.07 8.77
N ALA A 27 2.38 18.42 9.16
CA ALA A 27 1.47 17.49 9.84
C ALA A 27 1.16 16.24 9.00
N LEU A 28 0.88 16.43 7.70
CA LEU A 28 0.67 15.32 6.77
C LEU A 28 1.93 14.46 6.59
N ALA A 29 3.11 15.08 6.50
CA ALA A 29 4.37 14.35 6.37
C ALA A 29 4.75 13.59 7.66
N GLN A 30 4.40 14.12 8.83
CA GLN A 30 4.60 13.44 10.12
C GLN A 30 3.63 12.26 10.29
N ARG A 31 2.36 12.43 9.89
CA ARG A 31 1.36 11.35 9.92
C ARG A 31 1.70 10.23 8.92
N HIS A 32 2.18 10.59 7.73
CA HIS A 32 2.47 9.67 6.64
C HIS A 32 3.96 9.75 6.26
N ARG A 33 4.83 9.21 7.08
CA ARG A 33 6.31 9.34 6.94
C ARG A 33 6.87 8.86 5.62
N ARG A 34 6.14 8.01 4.90
CA ARG A 34 6.53 7.47 3.58
C ARG A 34 5.92 8.20 2.40
N TYR A 35 5.11 9.25 2.65
CA TYR A 35 4.53 10.05 1.57
C TYR A 35 5.52 11.11 1.09
N GLY A 36 5.92 11.00 -0.19
CA GLY A 36 6.65 12.07 -0.87
C GLY A 36 5.75 13.22 -1.25
N VAL A 37 6.36 14.32 -1.71
CA VAL A 37 5.66 15.57 -2.08
C VAL A 37 4.43 15.36 -2.96
N GLY A 38 4.48 14.42 -3.93
CA GLY A 38 3.33 14.13 -4.80
C GLY A 38 2.13 13.58 -4.05
N MET A 39 2.34 12.69 -3.06
CA MET A 39 1.27 12.14 -2.23
C MET A 39 0.71 13.19 -1.26
N ILE A 40 1.58 14.03 -0.67
CA ILE A 40 1.17 15.16 0.18
C ILE A 40 0.31 16.14 -0.62
N HIS A 41 0.71 16.48 -1.85
CA HIS A 41 -0.09 17.34 -2.72
C HIS A 41 -1.46 16.74 -3.03
N LEU A 42 -1.53 15.42 -3.33
CA LEU A 42 -2.80 14.74 -3.57
C LEU A 42 -3.70 14.73 -2.32
N LYS A 43 -3.14 14.53 -1.12
CA LYS A 43 -3.88 14.62 0.16
C LYS A 43 -4.45 16.02 0.38
N LEU A 44 -3.70 17.08 0.12
CA LEU A 44 -4.18 18.45 0.20
C LEU A 44 -5.34 18.68 -0.79
N ARG A 45 -5.23 18.16 -2.01
CA ARG A 45 -6.31 18.24 -3.00
C ARG A 45 -7.56 17.46 -2.59
N GLN A 46 -7.42 16.28 -2.01
CA GLN A 46 -8.56 15.53 -1.45
C GLN A 46 -9.26 16.30 -0.33
N ALA A 47 -8.52 17.09 0.45
CA ALA A 47 -9.08 17.98 1.46
C ALA A 47 -9.71 19.27 0.88
N GLY A 48 -9.86 19.37 -0.45
CA GLY A 48 -10.48 20.52 -1.12
C GLY A 48 -9.53 21.70 -1.40
N GLU A 49 -8.23 21.56 -1.13
CA GLU A 49 -7.28 22.65 -1.35
C GLU A 49 -6.76 22.67 -2.78
N LEU A 50 -7.14 23.68 -3.54
CA LEU A 50 -6.62 23.92 -4.90
C LEU A 50 -5.26 24.64 -4.84
N ILE A 51 -4.20 23.89 -4.61
CA ILE A 51 -2.85 24.43 -4.47
C ILE A 51 -1.98 23.95 -5.62
N ASN A 52 -1.17 24.85 -6.16
CA ASN A 52 -0.20 24.52 -7.19
C ASN A 52 0.87 23.57 -6.65
N TYR A 53 1.14 22.48 -7.37
CA TYR A 53 2.16 21.47 -7.03
C TYR A 53 3.53 22.09 -6.74
N LYS A 54 4.03 23.01 -7.59
CA LYS A 54 5.33 23.68 -7.40
C LYS A 54 5.41 24.47 -6.09
N ARG A 55 4.26 25.02 -5.62
CA ARG A 55 4.20 25.70 -4.32
C ARG A 55 4.37 24.71 -3.17
N VAL A 56 3.68 23.57 -3.23
CA VAL A 56 3.81 22.51 -2.23
C VAL A 56 5.23 21.93 -2.24
N GLU A 57 5.80 21.66 -3.42
CA GLU A 57 7.15 21.14 -3.59
C GLU A 57 8.22 22.06 -2.96
N ARG A 58 8.12 23.37 -3.23
CA ARG A 58 9.02 24.35 -2.62
C ARG A 58 8.91 24.38 -1.10
N LEU A 59 7.70 24.39 -0.53
CA LEU A 59 7.50 24.40 0.92
C LEU A 59 7.97 23.09 1.57
N TYR A 60 7.66 21.96 0.95
CA TYR A 60 8.12 20.64 1.37
C TYR A 60 9.64 20.54 1.42
N GLY A 61 10.32 21.14 0.42
CA GLY A 61 11.78 21.23 0.38
C GLY A 61 12.36 22.16 1.48
N LEU A 62 11.74 23.30 1.74
CA LEU A 62 12.13 24.23 2.81
C LEU A 62 12.06 23.58 4.20
N GLU A 63 11.08 22.67 4.42
CA GLU A 63 10.93 21.92 5.66
C GLU A 63 11.82 20.67 5.73
N LYS A 64 12.68 20.43 4.70
CA LYS A 64 13.60 19.28 4.62
C LYS A 64 12.90 17.90 4.76
N LEU A 65 11.66 17.79 4.28
CA LEU A 65 10.83 16.59 4.42
C LEU A 65 11.12 15.52 3.35
N HIS A 66 12.24 15.65 2.61
CA HIS A 66 12.58 14.74 1.52
C HIS A 66 12.77 13.31 2.01
N ILE A 67 12.01 12.37 1.41
CA ILE A 67 12.16 10.95 1.67
C ILE A 67 13.35 10.41 0.90
N ARG A 68 14.22 9.67 1.58
CA ARG A 68 15.33 8.96 0.94
C ARG A 68 14.78 7.88 0.01
N ARG A 69 14.90 8.08 -1.30
CA ARG A 69 14.50 7.09 -2.30
C ARG A 69 15.59 6.05 -2.48
N ARG A 70 15.24 4.77 -2.41
CA ARG A 70 16.13 3.68 -2.78
C ARG A 70 16.41 3.78 -4.29
N ARG A 71 17.69 3.89 -4.70
CA ARG A 71 18.04 3.85 -6.12
C ARG A 71 17.69 2.46 -6.66
N ARG A 72 16.81 2.40 -7.65
CA ARG A 72 16.55 1.15 -8.37
C ARG A 72 17.81 0.78 -9.14
N LYS A 73 18.27 -0.48 -8.98
CA LYS A 73 19.25 -1.04 -9.90
C LYS A 73 18.61 -1.09 -11.30
N LYS A 74 19.35 -0.64 -12.32
CA LYS A 74 18.93 -0.81 -13.72
C LYS A 74 18.99 -2.32 -14.00
N ILE A 75 17.85 -2.97 -14.01
CA ILE A 75 17.73 -4.37 -14.46
C ILE A 75 17.57 -4.32 -15.96
N PRO A 76 18.29 -5.17 -16.75
CA PRO A 76 18.09 -5.27 -18.18
C PRO A 76 16.59 -5.46 -18.50
N VAL A 77 16.11 -4.79 -19.53
CA VAL A 77 14.71 -4.89 -19.98
C VAL A 77 14.54 -6.28 -20.59
N ALA A 78 14.05 -7.24 -19.79
CA ALA A 78 13.48 -8.45 -20.35
C ALA A 78 12.13 -8.10 -20.98
N ASP A 79 11.71 -8.84 -22.01
CA ASP A 79 10.40 -8.70 -22.64
C ASP A 79 9.31 -8.81 -21.58
N ARG A 80 8.80 -7.67 -21.15
CA ARG A 80 7.76 -7.57 -20.13
C ARG A 80 6.41 -7.50 -20.85
N GLN A 81 5.72 -8.61 -20.91
CA GLN A 81 4.31 -8.57 -21.27
C GLN A 81 3.54 -7.87 -20.15
N PRO A 82 2.82 -6.77 -20.44
CA PRO A 82 1.98 -6.13 -19.45
C PRO A 82 0.93 -7.10 -18.92
N LEU A 83 0.70 -7.11 -17.59
CA LEU A 83 -0.44 -7.82 -17.05
C LEU A 83 -1.72 -7.19 -17.58
N VAL A 84 -2.60 -7.99 -18.14
CA VAL A 84 -3.94 -7.55 -18.53
C VAL A 84 -4.66 -7.15 -17.25
N ARG A 85 -5.08 -5.89 -17.17
CA ARG A 85 -5.86 -5.38 -16.04
C ARG A 85 -7.30 -5.84 -16.17
N PRO A 86 -7.89 -6.50 -15.15
CA PRO A 86 -9.30 -6.82 -15.15
C PRO A 86 -10.17 -5.56 -15.19
N GLY A 87 -11.33 -5.66 -15.85
CA GLY A 87 -12.24 -4.53 -16.01
C GLY A 87 -13.17 -4.31 -14.81
N LYS A 88 -13.41 -5.37 -14.03
CA LYS A 88 -14.40 -5.37 -12.94
C LYS A 88 -13.79 -5.87 -11.64
N ALA A 89 -14.45 -5.49 -10.52
CA ALA A 89 -14.15 -6.06 -9.21
C ALA A 89 -14.41 -7.57 -9.18
N ASN A 90 -13.63 -8.29 -8.39
CA ASN A 90 -13.72 -9.74 -8.19
C ASN A 90 -13.47 -10.59 -9.44
N GLU A 91 -12.93 -10.04 -10.52
CA GLU A 91 -12.47 -10.87 -11.65
C GLU A 91 -11.21 -11.64 -11.28
N ILE A 92 -10.21 -10.95 -10.73
CA ILE A 92 -8.93 -11.56 -10.33
C ILE A 92 -8.51 -11.02 -8.96
N TRP A 93 -8.25 -11.92 -8.03
CA TRP A 93 -7.55 -11.62 -6.79
C TRP A 93 -6.11 -12.12 -6.85
N SER A 94 -5.16 -11.22 -6.62
CA SER A 94 -3.75 -11.59 -6.41
C SER A 94 -3.50 -11.79 -4.93
N VAL A 95 -2.91 -12.93 -4.57
CA VAL A 95 -2.66 -13.30 -3.17
C VAL A 95 -1.18 -13.60 -2.94
N ASP A 96 -0.70 -13.27 -1.73
CA ASP A 96 0.68 -13.50 -1.34
C ASP A 96 0.82 -13.51 0.19
N PHE A 97 1.98 -13.96 0.70
CA PHE A 97 2.34 -13.89 2.11
C PHE A 97 3.45 -12.86 2.36
N VAL A 98 3.24 -12.02 3.36
CA VAL A 98 4.27 -11.13 3.90
C VAL A 98 4.63 -11.58 5.30
N PHE A 99 5.93 -11.64 5.60
CA PHE A 99 6.43 -12.08 6.90
C PHE A 99 7.02 -10.91 7.68
N ASP A 100 6.75 -10.89 8.97
CA ASP A 100 7.33 -9.97 9.96
C ASP A 100 7.48 -10.69 11.30
N ARG A 101 7.77 -9.95 12.37
CA ARG A 101 7.88 -10.48 13.74
C ARG A 101 7.20 -9.55 14.74
N ILE A 102 6.61 -10.13 15.77
CA ILE A 102 6.17 -9.38 16.96
C ILE A 102 7.33 -9.23 17.96
N ALA A 103 7.16 -8.39 18.96
CA ALA A 103 8.17 -8.06 19.98
C ALA A 103 8.78 -9.28 20.69
N SER A 104 8.02 -10.35 20.86
CA SER A 104 8.51 -11.62 21.43
C SER A 104 9.38 -12.46 20.48
N GLY A 105 9.66 -11.96 19.26
CA GLY A 105 10.40 -12.68 18.23
C GLY A 105 9.58 -13.72 17.43
N ARG A 106 8.33 -13.98 17.83
CA ARG A 106 7.44 -14.90 17.09
C ARG A 106 7.10 -14.36 15.72
N THR A 107 7.02 -15.24 14.74
CA THR A 107 6.66 -14.89 13.36
C THR A 107 5.26 -14.31 13.29
N LEU A 108 5.13 -13.25 12.49
CA LEU A 108 3.90 -12.68 12.02
C LEU A 108 3.79 -13.00 10.52
N LYS A 109 2.83 -13.84 10.14
CA LYS A 109 2.54 -14.21 8.76
C LYS A 109 1.26 -13.51 8.31
N CYS A 110 1.37 -12.61 7.36
CA CYS A 110 0.25 -11.84 6.83
C CYS A 110 -0.15 -12.38 5.46
N LEU A 111 -1.37 -12.89 5.34
CA LEU A 111 -1.99 -13.15 4.04
C LEU A 111 -2.48 -11.83 3.47
N THR A 112 -2.03 -11.47 2.30
CA THR A 112 -2.46 -10.28 1.56
C THR A 112 -3.29 -10.69 0.35
N ILE A 113 -4.44 -10.07 0.15
CA ILE A 113 -5.33 -10.28 -0.98
C ILE A 113 -5.67 -8.93 -1.59
N VAL A 114 -5.36 -8.76 -2.86
CA VAL A 114 -5.60 -7.55 -3.63
C VAL A 114 -6.49 -7.86 -4.83
N ASP A 115 -7.49 -7.05 -5.04
CA ASP A 115 -8.30 -7.08 -6.25
C ASP A 115 -7.57 -6.35 -7.38
N ASP A 116 -7.20 -7.07 -8.43
CA ASP A 116 -6.40 -6.53 -9.53
C ASP A 116 -7.16 -5.47 -10.36
N GLY A 117 -8.49 -5.55 -10.40
CA GLY A 117 -9.33 -4.60 -11.13
C GLY A 117 -9.46 -3.25 -10.43
N THR A 118 -9.73 -3.28 -9.12
CA THR A 118 -9.96 -2.07 -8.30
C THR A 118 -8.70 -1.58 -7.59
N HIS A 119 -7.66 -2.41 -7.48
CA HIS A 119 -6.47 -2.20 -6.64
C HIS A 119 -6.79 -2.03 -5.15
N GLU A 120 -7.91 -2.57 -4.71
CA GLU A 120 -8.33 -2.55 -3.32
C GLU A 120 -7.65 -3.68 -2.55
N ALA A 121 -7.20 -3.41 -1.34
CA ALA A 121 -6.77 -4.42 -0.40
C ALA A 121 -8.01 -5.14 0.17
N VAL A 122 -8.37 -6.26 -0.43
CA VAL A 122 -9.53 -7.07 -0.04
C VAL A 122 -9.38 -7.54 1.39
N ALA A 123 -8.21 -8.06 1.72
CA ALA A 123 -7.88 -8.48 3.09
C ALA A 123 -6.37 -8.40 3.36
N VAL A 124 -6.04 -8.18 4.64
CA VAL A 124 -4.71 -8.42 5.20
C VAL A 124 -4.90 -9.15 6.52
N THR A 125 -4.76 -10.48 6.50
CA THR A 125 -4.99 -11.32 7.69
C THR A 125 -3.66 -11.69 8.33
N ALA A 126 -3.45 -11.27 9.58
CA ALA A 126 -2.23 -11.48 10.34
C ALA A 126 -2.36 -12.63 11.34
N GLU A 127 -1.49 -13.62 11.25
CA GLU A 127 -1.44 -14.81 12.09
C GLU A 127 0.00 -15.21 12.42
N HIS A 128 0.19 -16.12 13.36
CA HIS A 128 1.50 -16.75 13.57
C HIS A 128 1.81 -17.78 12.49
N THR A 129 0.80 -18.52 12.07
CA THR A 129 0.88 -19.55 11.03
C THR A 129 -0.42 -19.60 10.24
N ILE A 130 -0.33 -19.74 8.93
CA ILE A 130 -1.47 -19.97 8.06
C ILE A 130 -1.13 -21.20 7.21
N GLY A 131 -1.79 -22.32 7.48
CA GLY A 131 -1.72 -23.52 6.66
C GLY A 131 -2.88 -23.57 5.66
N GLY A 132 -2.90 -24.61 4.80
CA GLY A 132 -3.90 -24.72 3.73
C GLY A 132 -5.36 -24.67 4.20
N ASP A 133 -5.72 -25.44 5.25
CA ASP A 133 -7.08 -25.44 5.77
C ASP A 133 -7.46 -24.11 6.45
N HIS A 134 -6.50 -23.43 7.06
CA HIS A 134 -6.72 -22.12 7.63
C HIS A 134 -6.90 -21.06 6.52
N LEU A 135 -6.09 -21.14 5.46
CA LEU A 135 -6.23 -20.30 4.28
C LEU A 135 -7.63 -20.41 3.68
N THR A 136 -8.15 -21.62 3.49
CA THR A 136 -9.50 -21.80 2.90
C THR A 136 -10.61 -21.24 3.78
N ARG A 137 -10.51 -21.35 5.11
CA ARG A 137 -11.47 -20.72 6.05
C ARG A 137 -11.42 -19.18 5.96
N ILE A 138 -10.23 -18.60 5.84
CA ILE A 138 -10.09 -17.15 5.64
C ILE A 138 -10.75 -16.74 4.32
N LEU A 139 -10.52 -17.48 3.25
CA LEU A 139 -11.14 -17.22 1.95
C LEU A 139 -12.67 -17.33 2.00
N ASP A 140 -13.23 -18.33 2.70
CA ASP A 140 -14.67 -18.47 2.90
C ASP A 140 -15.27 -17.25 3.60
N GLN A 141 -14.64 -16.77 4.67
CA GLN A 141 -15.07 -15.55 5.39
C GLN A 141 -15.04 -14.31 4.48
N ILE A 142 -13.98 -14.14 3.70
CA ILE A 142 -13.86 -13.00 2.79
C ILE A 142 -14.91 -13.09 1.68
N CYS A 143 -15.08 -14.27 1.09
CA CYS A 143 -16.07 -14.50 0.03
C CYS A 143 -17.50 -14.29 0.50
N SER A 144 -17.82 -14.59 1.77
CA SER A 144 -19.15 -14.35 2.33
C SER A 144 -19.51 -12.87 2.44
N LEU A 145 -18.49 -12.00 2.62
CA LEU A 145 -18.67 -10.54 2.76
C LEU A 145 -18.62 -9.79 1.43
N ARG A 146 -17.74 -10.23 0.52
CA ARG A 146 -17.44 -9.49 -0.72
C ARG A 146 -17.89 -10.18 -2.00
N GLY A 147 -18.23 -11.46 -1.93
CA GLY A 147 -18.43 -12.31 -3.10
C GLY A 147 -17.14 -13.03 -3.50
N ARG A 148 -17.27 -13.98 -4.41
CA ARG A 148 -16.19 -14.84 -4.88
C ARG A 148 -15.45 -14.21 -6.04
N PRO A 149 -14.11 -14.38 -6.13
CA PRO A 149 -13.38 -14.01 -7.33
C PRO A 149 -13.59 -15.06 -8.45
N GLY A 150 -13.46 -14.63 -9.69
CA GLY A 150 -13.42 -15.56 -10.82
C GLY A 150 -12.10 -16.33 -10.87
N LEU A 151 -11.00 -15.69 -10.45
CA LEU A 151 -9.66 -16.26 -10.46
C LEU A 151 -8.84 -15.79 -9.27
N ILE A 152 -8.08 -16.70 -8.66
CA ILE A 152 -7.04 -16.37 -7.69
C ILE A 152 -5.67 -16.60 -8.35
N ARG A 153 -4.81 -15.59 -8.28
CA ARG A 153 -3.42 -15.66 -8.72
C ARG A 153 -2.50 -15.67 -7.50
N SER A 154 -1.58 -16.64 -7.44
CA SER A 154 -0.62 -16.77 -6.33
C SER A 154 0.74 -17.23 -6.82
N ASP A 155 1.73 -17.17 -5.95
CA ASP A 155 2.97 -17.88 -6.11
C ASP A 155 2.78 -19.42 -5.94
N ASN A 156 3.89 -20.17 -6.05
CA ASN A 156 3.89 -21.63 -5.90
C ASN A 156 4.04 -22.09 -4.43
N GLY A 157 3.64 -21.26 -3.47
CA GLY A 157 3.66 -21.61 -2.05
C GLY A 157 2.83 -22.88 -1.77
N LYS A 158 3.31 -23.72 -0.85
CA LYS A 158 2.65 -24.98 -0.50
C LYS A 158 1.19 -24.81 -0.04
N GLU A 159 0.89 -23.67 0.56
CA GLU A 159 -0.45 -23.32 1.02
C GLU A 159 -1.41 -23.10 -0.15
N PHE A 160 -0.92 -22.57 -1.27
CA PHE A 160 -1.71 -22.29 -2.47
C PHE A 160 -1.80 -23.49 -3.43
N THR A 161 -0.81 -24.40 -3.39
CA THR A 161 -0.76 -25.58 -4.25
C THR A 161 -1.26 -26.86 -3.57
N GLY A 162 -1.55 -26.79 -2.27
CA GLY A 162 -1.97 -27.91 -1.46
C GLY A 162 -3.42 -28.37 -1.76
N LYS A 163 -3.73 -29.64 -1.42
CA LYS A 163 -5.04 -30.28 -1.64
C LYS A 163 -6.21 -29.44 -1.09
N ALA A 164 -6.03 -28.79 0.08
CA ALA A 164 -7.08 -27.97 0.68
C ALA A 164 -7.50 -26.81 -0.25
N MET A 165 -6.50 -26.09 -0.80
CA MET A 165 -6.76 -24.97 -1.71
C MET A 165 -7.36 -25.43 -3.04
N LEU A 166 -6.84 -26.52 -3.62
CA LEU A 166 -7.36 -27.08 -4.87
C LEU A 166 -8.82 -27.52 -4.72
N ASN A 167 -9.14 -28.23 -3.63
CA ASN A 167 -10.51 -28.67 -3.33
C ASN A 167 -11.44 -27.48 -3.07
N TRP A 168 -10.95 -26.46 -2.36
CA TRP A 168 -11.72 -25.24 -2.11
C TRP A 168 -12.04 -24.51 -3.41
N ALA A 169 -11.07 -24.32 -4.28
CA ALA A 169 -11.23 -23.67 -5.56
C ALA A 169 -12.25 -24.39 -6.45
N TYR A 170 -12.11 -25.72 -6.55
CA TYR A 170 -13.05 -26.55 -7.31
C TYR A 170 -14.49 -26.40 -6.79
N ARG A 171 -14.71 -26.56 -5.47
CA ARG A 171 -16.05 -26.44 -4.86
C ARG A 171 -16.67 -25.07 -5.03
N ASN A 172 -15.85 -24.01 -5.07
CA ASN A 172 -16.32 -22.64 -5.17
C ASN A 172 -16.37 -22.10 -6.61
N GLY A 173 -15.98 -22.90 -7.60
CA GLY A 173 -15.92 -22.47 -9.01
C GLY A 173 -14.89 -21.37 -9.28
N VAL A 174 -13.82 -21.31 -8.48
CA VAL A 174 -12.76 -20.31 -8.59
C VAL A 174 -11.57 -20.90 -9.34
N ALA A 175 -11.11 -20.24 -10.41
CA ALA A 175 -9.92 -20.66 -11.13
C ALA A 175 -8.65 -20.31 -10.31
N LEU A 176 -7.65 -21.19 -10.35
CA LEU A 176 -6.34 -20.94 -9.76
C LEU A 176 -5.29 -20.75 -10.86
N LYS A 177 -4.53 -19.67 -10.75
CA LYS A 177 -3.40 -19.40 -11.65
C LYS A 177 -2.13 -19.19 -10.84
N LEU A 178 -1.26 -20.17 -10.89
CA LEU A 178 0.07 -20.07 -10.30
C LEU A 178 0.98 -19.26 -11.23
N ILE A 179 1.82 -18.40 -10.66
CA ILE A 179 2.83 -17.69 -11.44
C ILE A 179 3.93 -18.65 -11.89
N GLU A 180 4.48 -18.41 -13.06
CA GLU A 180 5.61 -19.17 -13.58
C GLU A 180 6.86 -18.91 -12.73
N PRO A 181 7.65 -19.94 -12.40
CA PRO A 181 8.93 -19.78 -11.71
C PRO A 181 9.82 -18.75 -12.42
N GLY A 182 10.37 -17.80 -11.68
CA GLY A 182 11.23 -16.73 -12.21
C GLY A 182 10.50 -15.57 -12.91
N LYS A 183 9.16 -15.56 -12.94
CA LYS A 183 8.37 -14.45 -13.51
C LYS A 183 7.56 -13.71 -12.44
N PRO A 184 8.21 -13.02 -11.47
CA PRO A 184 7.49 -12.28 -10.41
C PRO A 184 6.55 -11.20 -10.96
N ASN A 185 6.84 -10.66 -12.15
CA ASN A 185 5.97 -9.68 -12.80
C ASN A 185 4.52 -10.15 -12.97
N GLN A 186 4.28 -11.46 -12.99
CA GLN A 186 2.93 -12.02 -13.08
C GLN A 186 2.09 -11.78 -11.81
N ASN A 187 2.73 -11.46 -10.65
CA ASN A 187 2.05 -11.11 -9.40
C ASN A 187 2.30 -9.66 -8.96
N ALA A 188 2.60 -8.77 -9.93
CA ALA A 188 3.08 -7.41 -9.68
C ALA A 188 2.10 -6.55 -8.86
N TYR A 189 0.79 -6.79 -8.91
CA TYR A 189 -0.20 -6.03 -8.14
C TYR A 189 -0.04 -6.26 -6.64
N VAL A 190 -0.05 -7.52 -6.20
CA VAL A 190 0.13 -7.82 -4.77
C VAL A 190 1.58 -7.54 -4.31
N GLU A 191 2.60 -7.73 -5.15
CA GLU A 191 3.98 -7.35 -4.81
C GLU A 191 4.10 -5.83 -4.57
N SER A 192 3.49 -5.02 -5.45
CA SER A 192 3.46 -3.57 -5.28
C SER A 192 2.70 -3.16 -4.02
N PHE A 193 1.60 -3.84 -3.70
CA PHE A 193 0.85 -3.65 -2.46
C PHE A 193 1.69 -4.05 -1.24
N ASN A 194 2.32 -5.21 -1.26
CA ASN A 194 3.18 -5.71 -0.17
C ASN A 194 4.35 -4.78 0.13
N GLY A 195 4.93 -4.17 -0.92
CA GLY A 195 5.93 -3.13 -0.75
C GLY A 195 5.40 -1.93 0.05
N ARG A 196 4.16 -1.50 -0.20
CA ARG A 196 3.51 -0.40 0.54
C ARG A 196 3.13 -0.81 1.95
N LEU A 197 2.54 -2.01 2.13
CA LEU A 197 2.24 -2.55 3.45
C LEU A 197 3.49 -2.58 4.33
N ARG A 198 4.60 -3.05 3.76
CA ARG A 198 5.88 -3.08 4.47
C ARG A 198 6.40 -1.68 4.81
N ASP A 199 6.39 -0.77 3.84
CA ASP A 199 6.95 0.57 4.02
C ASP A 199 6.08 1.48 4.89
N GLU A 200 4.75 1.39 4.76
CA GLU A 200 3.80 2.35 5.36
C GLU A 200 3.17 1.80 6.67
N CYS A 201 3.27 0.48 6.94
CA CYS A 201 2.69 -0.15 8.12
C CYS A 201 3.71 -0.98 8.91
N LEU A 202 4.23 -2.07 8.32
CA LEU A 202 5.04 -3.02 9.09
C LEU A 202 6.33 -2.38 9.64
N ASN A 203 7.05 -1.60 8.83
CA ASN A 203 8.29 -0.93 9.25
C ASN A 203 8.08 0.30 10.14
N GLU A 204 6.86 0.81 10.25
CA GLU A 204 6.53 2.00 11.05
C GLU A 204 6.00 1.65 12.44
N HIS A 205 5.67 0.35 12.70
CA HIS A 205 5.08 -0.08 13.94
C HIS A 205 5.88 -1.19 14.61
N TRP A 206 5.91 -1.15 15.94
CA TRP A 206 6.44 -2.21 16.79
C TRP A 206 5.29 -3.02 17.38
N PHE A 207 5.07 -4.22 16.85
CA PHE A 207 3.94 -5.06 17.26
C PHE A 207 4.22 -5.78 18.57
N THR A 208 3.54 -5.41 19.63
CA THR A 208 3.70 -6.01 20.97
C THR A 208 3.05 -7.38 21.08
N SER A 209 1.98 -7.63 20.33
CA SER A 209 1.23 -8.90 20.30
C SER A 209 0.52 -9.12 18.97
N LEU A 210 0.02 -10.34 18.73
CA LEU A 210 -0.78 -10.62 17.54
C LEU A 210 -2.10 -9.81 17.48
N PRO A 211 -2.88 -9.64 18.55
CA PRO A 211 -4.05 -8.76 18.53
C PRO A 211 -3.69 -7.31 18.19
N HIS A 212 -2.60 -6.79 18.78
CA HIS A 212 -2.12 -5.45 18.43
C HIS A 212 -1.76 -5.34 16.94
N ALA A 213 -1.03 -6.31 16.39
CA ALA A 213 -0.70 -6.35 14.96
C ALA A 213 -1.96 -6.36 14.08
N ARG A 214 -2.96 -7.18 14.41
CA ARG A 214 -4.24 -7.23 13.68
C ARG A 214 -4.95 -5.89 13.66
N THR A 215 -5.04 -5.22 14.82
CA THR A 215 -5.68 -3.90 14.93
C THR A 215 -4.98 -2.85 14.08
N VAL A 216 -3.66 -2.76 14.16
CA VAL A 216 -2.87 -1.78 13.42
C VAL A 216 -2.92 -2.05 11.91
N ILE A 217 -2.76 -3.29 11.49
CA ILE A 217 -2.78 -3.68 10.08
C ILE A 217 -4.16 -3.44 9.46
N GLU A 218 -5.24 -3.75 10.19
CA GLU A 218 -6.60 -3.51 9.69
C GLU A 218 -6.92 -2.02 9.60
N ALA A 219 -6.49 -1.22 10.57
CA ALA A 219 -6.62 0.25 10.50
C ALA A 219 -5.88 0.81 9.27
N TRP A 220 -4.65 0.35 9.02
CA TRP A 220 -3.89 0.73 7.85
C TRP A 220 -4.56 0.27 6.54
N ARG A 221 -5.12 -0.94 6.48
CA ARG A 221 -5.83 -1.45 5.30
C ARG A 221 -7.03 -0.58 4.94
N ARG A 222 -7.81 -0.16 5.95
CA ARG A 222 -8.94 0.77 5.75
C ARG A 222 -8.47 2.11 5.22
N GLU A 223 -7.46 2.70 5.84
CA GLU A 223 -6.86 3.96 5.37
C GLU A 223 -6.31 3.83 3.95
N TYR A 224 -5.68 2.69 3.61
CA TYR A 224 -5.18 2.39 2.27
C TYR A 224 -6.32 2.38 1.23
N ASN A 225 -7.46 1.80 1.55
CA ASN A 225 -8.60 1.71 0.64
C ASN A 225 -9.36 3.03 0.52
N GLU A 226 -9.61 3.71 1.62
CA GLU A 226 -10.53 4.85 1.73
C GLU A 226 -9.83 6.20 1.56
N GLU A 227 -8.68 6.37 2.20
CA GLU A 227 -8.04 7.68 2.30
C GLU A 227 -6.80 7.84 1.41
N ARG A 228 -6.17 6.75 0.99
CA ARG A 228 -4.94 6.84 0.21
C ARG A 228 -5.21 7.40 -1.18
N PRO A 229 -4.51 8.48 -1.60
CA PRO A 229 -4.66 9.00 -2.96
C PRO A 229 -4.28 7.93 -3.99
N LYS A 230 -5.23 7.57 -4.84
CA LYS A 230 -4.99 6.71 -6.01
C LYS A 230 -4.58 7.61 -7.18
N LYS A 231 -3.49 7.27 -7.85
CA LYS A 231 -3.01 7.96 -9.06
C LYS A 231 -3.77 7.47 -10.28
#